data_a3662db4bf89cff927f5922d3ddfa354
#
_entry.id   a3662db4bf89cff927f5922d3ddfa354
#
_cell.length_a   1.000
_cell.length_b   1.000
_cell.length_c   1.000
_cell.angle_alpha   90.00
_cell.angle_beta   90.00
_cell.angle_gamma   90.00
#
_symmetry.space_group_name_H-M   'P 1'
#
loop_
_entity.id
_entity.type
_entity.pdbx_description
1 polymer ?
#
loop_
_entity_poly.entity_id
_entity_poly.type
_entity_poly.pdbx_seq_one_letter_code
_entity_poly.pdbx_strand_id
1 'polypeptide(L)'
;MKRFMAVILSACMAFSLCACGNPAVEENSDATAGKSTKNSQKITMVLDWTPNTNHTGIYVAQEKGYFKEAGLDVSVIQPPDNGATDLVASGGAEFGIDFQDTLAAAFSSDSPLPVTAVAAILQHNTSGLISLKKKGIDSPGKLEGHSYATWDSPIEQAV
;
A
#
# COMPACT_ATOMS: atom_id res chain seq x y z
N MET A 1 2.73 30.64 -50.59
CA MET A 1 2.13 30.50 -49.24
C MET A 1 3.15 30.16 -48.14
N LYS A 2 4.44 30.51 -48.25
CA LYS A 2 5.51 30.23 -47.26
C LYS A 2 6.15 31.49 -46.63
N ARG A 3 5.58 32.66 -46.86
CA ARG A 3 6.14 33.92 -46.34
C ARG A 3 5.25 34.67 -45.35
N PHE A 4 4.06 34.17 -45.02
CA PHE A 4 3.12 34.77 -44.06
C PHE A 4 3.17 34.15 -42.65
N MET A 5 3.91 33.04 -42.45
CA MET A 5 3.97 32.35 -41.16
C MET A 5 5.15 32.79 -40.27
N ALA A 6 6.02 33.64 -40.77
CA ALA A 6 7.23 34.10 -40.04
C ALA A 6 7.04 35.41 -39.25
N VAL A 7 5.90 36.10 -39.43
CA VAL A 7 5.65 37.41 -38.80
C VAL A 7 4.83 37.31 -37.50
N ILE A 8 4.13 36.20 -37.26
CA ILE A 8 3.27 36.04 -36.09
C ILE A 8 4.07 35.53 -34.86
N LEU A 9 5.26 34.95 -35.03
CA LEU A 9 6.06 34.41 -33.92
C LEU A 9 6.97 35.44 -33.23
N SER A 10 7.06 36.68 -33.75
CA SER A 10 7.97 37.74 -33.22
C SER A 10 7.29 38.77 -32.32
N ALA A 11 5.95 38.67 -32.10
CA ALA A 11 5.20 39.68 -31.34
C ALA A 11 4.91 39.29 -29.88
N CYS A 12 5.29 38.09 -29.42
CA CYS A 12 4.98 37.59 -28.05
C CYS A 12 6.13 37.69 -27.04
N MET A 13 7.28 38.30 -27.38
CA MET A 13 8.45 38.39 -26.50
C MET A 13 8.75 39.77 -25.88
N ALA A 14 7.80 40.69 -25.87
CA ALA A 14 8.08 42.06 -25.42
C ALA A 14 7.25 42.57 -24.24
N PHE A 15 6.67 41.68 -23.39
CA PHE A 15 5.91 42.13 -22.20
C PHE A 15 6.23 41.30 -20.96
N SER A 16 7.46 41.38 -20.47
CA SER A 16 7.82 40.80 -19.16
C SER A 16 8.99 41.53 -18.52
N LEU A 17 8.87 42.83 -18.26
CA LEU A 17 9.83 43.55 -17.40
C LEU A 17 9.15 44.84 -16.90
N CYS A 18 8.47 44.79 -15.77
CA CYS A 18 8.29 45.88 -14.81
C CYS A 18 7.38 45.44 -13.67
N ALA A 19 7.96 45.12 -12.52
CA ALA A 19 7.40 45.38 -11.19
C ALA A 19 8.41 45.00 -10.09
N CYS A 20 9.45 45.83 -9.92
CA CYS A 20 10.08 45.99 -8.62
C CYS A 20 9.44 47.22 -7.98
N GLY A 21 8.72 47.04 -6.93
CA GLY A 21 8.20 48.10 -6.08
C GLY A 21 8.03 47.57 -4.68
N ASN A 22 9.03 47.85 -3.81
CA ASN A 22 8.92 47.62 -2.37
C ASN A 22 8.29 48.87 -1.74
N PRO A 23 7.36 48.78 -0.80
CA PRO A 23 7.43 49.57 0.39
C PRO A 23 7.19 48.79 1.69
N ALA A 24 8.13 49.03 2.60
CA ALA A 24 8.03 49.18 4.06
C ALA A 24 6.95 48.38 4.85
N VAL A 25 7.49 47.61 5.73
CA VAL A 25 7.14 47.15 7.11
C VAL A 25 5.97 47.89 7.74
N GLU A 26 4.95 47.12 8.11
CA GLU A 26 4.22 47.28 9.39
C GLU A 26 4.02 45.88 10.02
N GLU A 27 4.64 45.70 11.19
CA GLU A 27 4.41 44.60 12.09
C GLU A 27 2.94 44.65 12.57
N ASN A 28 2.20 43.60 12.25
CA ASN A 28 1.04 43.28 13.06
C ASN A 28 1.01 41.75 13.23
N SER A 29 1.36 41.35 14.45
CA SER A 29 1.32 39.99 14.94
C SER A 29 -0.13 39.52 15.01
N ASP A 30 -0.58 38.76 14.05
CA ASP A 30 -1.73 37.88 14.26
C ASP A 30 -1.40 36.50 13.66
N ALA A 31 -1.04 35.58 14.56
CA ALA A 31 -0.71 34.22 14.22
C ALA A 31 -2.00 33.45 13.86
N THR A 32 -2.50 33.72 12.66
CA THR A 32 -3.47 32.83 12.03
C THR A 32 -2.68 31.72 11.37
N ALA A 33 -2.60 30.57 12.06
CA ALA A 33 -2.07 29.33 11.51
C ALA A 33 -2.72 29.07 10.15
N GLY A 34 -2.01 29.43 9.08
CA GLY A 34 -2.37 29.11 7.71
C GLY A 34 -2.48 27.61 7.57
N LYS A 35 -3.72 27.14 7.51
CA LYS A 35 -4.07 25.75 7.18
C LYS A 35 -3.59 25.49 5.76
N SER A 36 -2.32 25.10 5.63
CA SER A 36 -1.79 24.57 4.39
C SER A 36 -2.64 23.36 4.00
N THR A 37 -3.52 23.52 3.04
CA THR A 37 -4.18 22.40 2.37
C THR A 37 -3.12 21.67 1.54
N LYS A 38 -2.24 20.92 2.22
CA LYS A 38 -1.46 19.89 1.55
C LYS A 38 -2.48 18.95 0.92
N ASN A 39 -2.50 18.86 -0.41
CA ASN A 39 -3.20 17.80 -1.10
C ASN A 39 -2.69 16.49 -0.52
N SER A 40 -3.54 15.76 0.21
CA SER A 40 -3.18 14.46 0.75
C SER A 40 -3.04 13.47 -0.42
N GLN A 41 -1.98 12.67 -0.41
CA GLN A 41 -1.80 11.61 -1.38
C GLN A 41 -2.80 10.48 -1.05
N LYS A 42 -3.60 10.11 -2.05
CA LYS A 42 -4.52 8.97 -1.91
C LYS A 42 -3.75 7.67 -2.01
N ILE A 43 -4.02 6.76 -1.09
CA ILE A 43 -3.42 5.43 -1.00
C ILE A 43 -4.53 4.41 -0.78
N THR A 44 -4.56 3.38 -1.59
CA THR A 44 -5.36 2.19 -1.37
C THR A 44 -4.47 1.11 -0.75
N MET A 45 -4.87 0.60 0.39
CA MET A 45 -4.23 -0.52 1.07
C MET A 45 -5.21 -1.70 1.10
N VAL A 46 -4.82 -2.82 0.50
CA VAL A 46 -5.63 -4.05 0.51
C VAL A 46 -5.14 -4.98 1.63
N LEU A 47 -6.08 -5.53 2.38
CA LEU A 47 -5.81 -6.51 3.44
C LEU A 47 -5.62 -7.91 2.84
N ASP A 48 -5.06 -8.83 3.63
CA ASP A 48 -4.95 -10.25 3.31
C ASP A 48 -6.27 -11.01 3.50
N TRP A 49 -7.18 -10.47 4.32
CA TRP A 49 -8.46 -11.10 4.67
C TRP A 49 -9.47 -10.06 5.13
N THR A 50 -10.64 -10.53 5.60
CA THR A 50 -11.59 -9.66 6.31
C THR A 50 -10.94 -9.01 7.52
N PRO A 51 -11.30 -7.75 7.85
CA PRO A 51 -10.74 -7.04 9.00
C PRO A 51 -10.78 -7.88 10.29
N ASN A 52 -9.62 -8.00 10.93
CA ASN A 52 -9.46 -8.74 12.18
C ASN A 52 -8.32 -8.14 13.03
N THR A 53 -7.99 -8.76 14.15
CA THR A 53 -6.99 -8.25 15.10
C THR A 53 -5.57 -8.15 14.53
N ASN A 54 -5.23 -8.88 13.47
CA ASN A 54 -3.91 -8.77 12.82
C ASN A 54 -3.74 -7.40 12.14
N HIS A 55 -4.84 -6.73 11.80
CA HIS A 55 -4.85 -5.41 11.16
C HIS A 55 -4.94 -4.26 12.15
N THR A 56 -4.86 -4.51 13.47
CA THR A 56 -5.03 -3.49 14.52
C THR A 56 -4.15 -2.28 14.29
N GLY A 57 -2.87 -2.45 13.91
CA GLY A 57 -1.95 -1.34 13.68
C GLY A 57 -2.42 -0.36 12.60
N ILE A 58 -3.02 -0.87 11.53
CA ILE A 58 -3.55 -0.06 10.42
C ILE A 58 -4.74 0.78 10.90
N TYR A 59 -5.69 0.15 11.58
CA TYR A 59 -6.88 0.84 12.08
C TYR A 59 -6.55 1.83 13.18
N VAL A 60 -5.58 1.53 14.06
CA VAL A 60 -5.06 2.48 15.04
C VAL A 60 -4.41 3.68 14.35
N ALA A 61 -3.61 3.47 13.32
CA ALA A 61 -3.00 4.57 12.57
C ALA A 61 -4.06 5.47 11.90
N GLN A 62 -5.11 4.86 11.37
CA GLN A 62 -6.23 5.59 10.77
C GLN A 62 -7.00 6.39 11.82
N GLU A 63 -7.38 5.78 12.94
CA GLU A 63 -8.17 6.38 14.01
C GLU A 63 -7.41 7.48 14.74
N LYS A 64 -6.09 7.27 14.98
CA LYS A 64 -5.21 8.27 15.59
C LYS A 64 -4.81 9.40 14.66
N GLY A 65 -5.11 9.29 13.37
CA GLY A 65 -4.79 10.31 12.36
C GLY A 65 -3.35 10.29 11.86
N TYR A 66 -2.56 9.27 12.14
CA TYR A 66 -1.15 9.19 11.74
C TYR A 66 -0.95 9.26 10.23
N PHE A 67 -1.87 8.67 9.45
CA PHE A 67 -1.84 8.79 7.99
C PHE A 67 -2.06 10.24 7.54
N LYS A 68 -3.01 10.95 8.15
CA LYS A 68 -3.29 12.36 7.84
C LYS A 68 -2.12 13.26 8.21
N GLU A 69 -1.47 13.00 9.35
CA GLU A 69 -0.26 13.71 9.77
C GLU A 69 0.88 13.51 8.78
N ALA A 70 0.99 12.32 8.19
CA ALA A 70 1.93 12.02 7.12
C ALA A 70 1.51 12.59 5.75
N GLY A 71 0.36 13.23 5.64
CA GLY A 71 -0.16 13.76 4.37
C GLY A 71 -0.78 12.71 3.46
N LEU A 72 -1.23 11.59 4.04
CA LEU A 72 -1.84 10.47 3.33
C LEU A 72 -3.35 10.39 3.59
N ASP A 73 -4.10 10.05 2.55
CA ASP A 73 -5.52 9.69 2.60
C ASP A 73 -5.63 8.20 2.27
N VAL A 74 -5.63 7.36 3.31
CA VAL A 74 -5.54 5.90 3.18
C VAL A 74 -6.93 5.27 3.22
N SER A 75 -7.29 4.59 2.12
CA SER A 75 -8.46 3.72 2.03
C SER A 75 -8.03 2.27 2.26
N VAL A 76 -8.63 1.62 3.26
CA VAL A 76 -8.37 0.21 3.58
C VAL A 76 -9.50 -0.63 2.99
N ILE A 77 -9.15 -1.62 2.14
CA ILE A 77 -10.11 -2.49 1.46
C ILE A 77 -9.84 -3.97 1.75
N GLN A 78 -10.87 -4.79 1.61
CA GLN A 78 -10.71 -6.24 1.67
C GLN A 78 -10.14 -6.79 0.35
N PRO A 79 -9.46 -7.95 0.38
CA PRO A 79 -8.93 -8.54 -0.83
C PRO A 79 -10.05 -9.02 -1.76
N PRO A 80 -9.84 -8.93 -3.08
CA PRO A 80 -10.66 -9.64 -4.07
C PRO A 80 -10.34 -11.15 -4.03
N ASP A 81 -11.09 -11.94 -4.78
CA ASP A 81 -10.94 -13.41 -4.83
C ASP A 81 -9.53 -13.87 -5.26
N ASN A 82 -8.85 -13.08 -6.09
CA ASN A 82 -7.48 -13.36 -6.54
C ASN A 82 -6.38 -12.85 -5.59
N GLY A 83 -6.76 -12.27 -4.45
CA GLY A 83 -5.83 -11.90 -3.38
C GLY A 83 -5.24 -10.50 -3.49
N ALA A 84 -4.49 -10.14 -2.43
CA ALA A 84 -3.90 -8.82 -2.30
C ALA A 84 -2.70 -8.60 -3.23
N THR A 85 -1.83 -9.60 -3.37
CA THR A 85 -0.63 -9.52 -4.23
C THR A 85 -0.98 -9.25 -5.68
N ASP A 86 -1.99 -9.93 -6.25
CA ASP A 86 -2.44 -9.71 -7.62
C ASP A 86 -3.05 -8.32 -7.83
N LEU A 87 -3.80 -7.83 -6.84
CA LEU A 87 -4.38 -6.49 -6.89
C LEU A 87 -3.30 -5.41 -6.94
N VAL A 88 -2.25 -5.54 -6.12
CA VAL A 88 -1.10 -4.63 -6.13
C VAL A 88 -0.32 -4.76 -7.44
N ALA A 89 -0.05 -5.98 -7.91
CA ALA A 89 0.67 -6.23 -9.16
C ALA A 89 -0.02 -5.60 -10.37
N SER A 90 -1.35 -5.58 -10.38
CA SER A 90 -2.17 -4.96 -11.44
C SER A 90 -2.34 -3.45 -11.30
N GLY A 91 -1.84 -2.83 -10.23
CA GLY A 91 -1.99 -1.40 -9.95
C GLY A 91 -3.36 -1.01 -9.39
N GLY A 92 -4.14 -1.96 -8.90
CA GLY A 92 -5.43 -1.72 -8.26
C GLY A 92 -5.33 -1.26 -6.80
N ALA A 93 -4.16 -1.41 -6.18
CA ALA A 93 -3.81 -0.88 -4.88
C ALA A 93 -2.32 -0.53 -4.83
N GLU A 94 -1.94 0.46 -4.02
CA GLU A 94 -0.55 0.87 -3.82
C GLU A 94 0.18 -0.04 -2.83
N PHE A 95 -0.53 -0.56 -1.84
CA PHE A 95 0.01 -1.46 -0.81
C PHE A 95 -0.94 -2.61 -0.54
N GLY A 96 -0.37 -3.76 -0.19
CA GLY A 96 -1.12 -4.93 0.23
C GLY A 96 -0.46 -5.63 1.41
N ILE A 97 -1.28 -6.29 2.22
CA ILE A 97 -0.83 -7.26 3.21
C ILE A 97 -1.01 -8.63 2.60
N ASP A 98 0.03 -9.44 2.69
CA ASP A 98 -0.05 -10.82 2.21
C ASP A 98 0.90 -11.72 2.99
N PHE A 99 0.84 -13.00 2.73
CA PHE A 99 1.65 -14.01 3.40
C PHE A 99 2.98 -14.23 2.67
N GLN A 100 3.99 -14.63 3.43
CA GLN A 100 5.32 -14.91 2.90
C GLN A 100 5.31 -16.02 1.83
N ASP A 101 4.46 -17.02 1.98
CA ASP A 101 4.32 -18.13 1.03
C ASP A 101 3.68 -17.69 -0.30
N THR A 102 2.65 -16.83 -0.25
CA THR A 102 2.07 -16.20 -1.44
C THR A 102 3.13 -15.40 -2.21
N LEU A 103 3.90 -14.57 -1.49
CA LEU A 103 4.98 -13.78 -2.09
C LEU A 103 6.09 -14.67 -2.67
N ALA A 104 6.47 -15.75 -1.98
CA ALA A 104 7.47 -16.68 -2.47
C ALA A 104 7.03 -17.32 -3.79
N ALA A 105 5.78 -17.75 -3.89
CA ALA A 105 5.20 -18.27 -5.13
C ALA A 105 5.17 -17.21 -6.24
N ALA A 106 4.76 -15.97 -5.91
CA ALA A 106 4.71 -14.86 -6.86
C ALA A 106 6.10 -14.51 -7.44
N PHE A 107 7.16 -14.61 -6.63
CA PHE A 107 8.54 -14.29 -7.06
C PHE A 107 9.21 -15.45 -7.81
N SER A 108 8.85 -16.70 -7.52
CA SER A 108 9.47 -17.89 -8.11
C SER A 108 8.79 -18.41 -9.38
N SER A 109 7.71 -17.78 -9.82
CA SER A 109 7.01 -18.16 -11.05
C SER A 109 7.84 -17.83 -12.30
N ASP A 110 7.53 -18.49 -13.44
CA ASP A 110 8.15 -18.19 -14.73
C ASP A 110 7.89 -16.75 -15.21
N SER A 111 6.88 -16.10 -14.65
CA SER A 111 6.54 -14.70 -14.88
C SER A 111 6.32 -14.02 -13.52
N PRO A 112 7.39 -13.61 -12.84
CA PRO A 112 7.29 -13.00 -11.51
C PRO A 112 6.39 -11.78 -11.51
N LEU A 113 5.55 -11.66 -10.48
CA LEU A 113 4.68 -10.50 -10.31
C LEU A 113 5.53 -9.26 -9.98
N PRO A 114 5.20 -8.07 -10.54
CA PRO A 114 5.94 -6.83 -10.32
C PRO A 114 5.60 -6.18 -8.97
N VAL A 115 5.83 -6.89 -7.88
CA VAL A 115 5.63 -6.42 -6.51
C VAL A 115 6.92 -6.46 -5.72
N THR A 116 6.99 -5.69 -4.63
CA THR A 116 8.15 -5.65 -3.74
C THR A 116 7.69 -5.75 -2.29
N ALA A 117 8.27 -6.68 -1.52
CA ALA A 117 8.06 -6.72 -0.08
C ALA A 117 8.83 -5.57 0.58
N VAL A 118 8.09 -4.62 1.18
CA VAL A 118 8.66 -3.40 1.77
C VAL A 118 8.85 -3.47 3.28
N ALA A 119 8.09 -4.33 3.97
CA ALA A 119 8.18 -4.53 5.41
C ALA A 119 7.61 -5.89 5.83
N ALA A 120 8.11 -6.43 6.93
CA ALA A 120 7.50 -7.56 7.63
C ALA A 120 6.75 -7.05 8.86
N ILE A 121 5.46 -7.39 8.97
CA ILE A 121 4.63 -7.05 10.14
C ILE A 121 4.92 -8.04 11.28
N LEU A 122 5.06 -9.32 10.95
CA LEU A 122 5.44 -10.38 11.88
C LEU A 122 6.87 -10.82 11.60
N GLN A 123 7.66 -11.00 12.68
CA GLN A 123 9.08 -11.40 12.57
C GLN A 123 9.28 -12.91 12.50
N HIS A 124 8.27 -13.69 12.88
CA HIS A 124 8.34 -15.15 12.93
C HIS A 124 7.11 -15.76 12.28
N ASN A 125 7.28 -16.93 11.68
CA ASN A 125 6.14 -17.71 11.18
C ASN A 125 5.24 -18.11 12.36
N THR A 126 3.95 -17.81 12.24
CA THR A 126 2.92 -18.13 13.24
C THR A 126 2.03 -19.29 12.81
N SER A 127 2.29 -19.90 11.64
CA SER A 127 1.53 -21.07 11.17
C SER A 127 1.85 -22.29 12.00
N GLY A 128 0.83 -23.12 12.23
CA GLY A 128 0.97 -24.36 12.97
C GLY A 128 -0.16 -25.32 12.69
N LEU A 129 0.11 -26.60 12.85
CA LEU A 129 -0.91 -27.66 12.79
C LEU A 129 -1.58 -27.82 14.15
N ILE A 130 -2.89 -27.89 14.16
CA ILE A 130 -3.66 -28.15 15.37
C ILE A 130 -4.41 -29.47 15.25
N SER A 131 -4.42 -30.24 16.33
CA SER A 131 -5.17 -31.46 16.43
C SER A 131 -5.92 -31.57 17.78
N LEU A 132 -6.95 -32.39 17.83
CA LEU A 132 -7.59 -32.69 19.10
C LEU A 132 -6.62 -33.48 19.98
N LYS A 133 -6.39 -33.04 21.22
CA LYS A 133 -5.47 -33.69 22.18
C LYS A 133 -5.75 -35.19 22.34
N LYS A 134 -7.03 -35.60 22.33
CA LYS A 134 -7.45 -37.01 22.45
C LYS A 134 -7.03 -37.89 21.26
N LYS A 135 -6.62 -37.30 20.13
CA LYS A 135 -6.13 -38.04 18.95
C LYS A 135 -4.65 -38.41 19.08
N GLY A 136 -3.92 -37.80 20.02
CA GLY A 136 -2.52 -38.09 20.25
C GLY A 136 -1.57 -37.71 19.11
N ILE A 137 -2.02 -36.85 18.19
CA ILE A 137 -1.21 -36.33 17.08
C ILE A 137 -0.44 -35.12 17.62
N ASP A 138 0.80 -35.33 18.04
CA ASP A 138 1.67 -34.34 18.68
C ASP A 138 2.95 -34.07 17.88
N SER A 139 3.07 -34.68 16.71
CA SER A 139 4.20 -34.50 15.80
C SER A 139 3.79 -34.76 14.34
N PRO A 140 4.50 -34.20 13.34
CA PRO A 140 4.20 -34.45 11.93
C PRO A 140 4.20 -35.94 11.55
N GLY A 141 5.11 -36.73 12.12
CA GLY A 141 5.18 -38.19 11.86
C GLY A 141 3.95 -38.99 12.29
N LYS A 142 3.05 -38.38 13.07
CA LYS A 142 1.78 -39.02 13.50
C LYS A 142 0.58 -38.58 12.64
N LEU A 143 0.80 -37.85 11.57
CA LEU A 143 -0.26 -37.42 10.65
C LEU A 143 -0.66 -38.51 9.66
N GLU A 144 0.18 -39.51 9.48
CA GLU A 144 -0.12 -40.62 8.55
C GLU A 144 -1.47 -41.27 8.84
N GLY A 145 -2.27 -41.46 7.79
CA GLY A 145 -3.62 -42.03 7.89
C GLY A 145 -4.70 -41.10 8.45
N HIS A 146 -4.36 -39.82 8.68
CA HIS A 146 -5.32 -38.81 9.13
C HIS A 146 -5.70 -37.84 8.02
N SER A 147 -6.91 -37.28 8.09
CA SER A 147 -7.35 -36.21 7.21
C SER A 147 -6.85 -34.87 7.75
N TYR A 148 -6.31 -34.05 6.87
CA TYR A 148 -5.86 -32.69 7.12
C TYR A 148 -6.77 -31.68 6.41
N ALA A 149 -7.26 -30.69 7.14
CA ALA A 149 -7.98 -29.57 6.56
C ALA A 149 -6.99 -28.45 6.23
N THR A 150 -6.93 -28.07 4.98
CA THR A 150 -5.98 -27.12 4.42
C THR A 150 -6.71 -25.89 3.88
N TRP A 151 -5.98 -24.77 3.74
CA TRP A 151 -6.38 -23.60 2.95
C TRP A 151 -6.08 -23.79 1.46
N ASP A 152 -5.57 -24.93 1.06
CA ASP A 152 -5.16 -25.23 -0.31
C ASP A 152 -4.01 -24.33 -0.82
N SER A 153 -3.16 -23.86 0.10
CA SER A 153 -1.96 -23.11 -0.29
C SER A 153 -0.90 -24.03 -0.91
N PRO A 154 -0.07 -23.54 -1.84
CA PRO A 154 1.00 -24.34 -2.45
C PRO A 154 1.97 -24.95 -1.44
N ILE A 155 2.23 -24.27 -0.32
CA ILE A 155 3.11 -24.78 0.75
C ILE A 155 2.46 -25.94 1.50
N GLU A 156 1.16 -25.86 1.79
CA GLU A 156 0.45 -26.94 2.46
C GLU A 156 0.37 -28.21 1.62
N GLN A 157 0.38 -28.06 0.29
CA GLN A 157 0.43 -29.21 -0.64
C GLN A 157 1.82 -29.85 -0.72
N ALA A 158 2.88 -29.11 -0.34
CA ALA A 158 4.26 -29.58 -0.40
C ALA A 158 4.72 -30.28 0.89
N VAL A 159 3.94 -30.26 1.96
CA VAL A 159 4.21 -30.85 3.28
C VAL A 159 3.43 -32.14 3.47
#